data_c5b14e466d4e4acbd6cd737df61bbae4
#
_entry.id   c5b14e466d4e4acbd6cd737df61bbae4
#
_cell.length_a   1.000
_cell.length_b   1.000
_cell.length_c   1.000
_cell.angle_alpha   90.00
_cell.angle_beta   90.00
_cell.angle_gamma   90.00
#
_symmetry.space_group_name_H-M   'P 1'
#
loop_
_entity.id
_entity.type
_entity.pdbx_description
1 polymer ?
#
loop_
_entity_poly.entity_id
_entity_poly.type
_entity_poly.pdbx_seq_one_letter_code
_entity_poly.pdbx_strand_id
1 'polypeptide(L)'
;MTPHINAPAGAFADAVLMPGDPLRAKYIAETFLENVQEVTNVRNMLGFTGTYKGRRISVMAHGMGIPSCSIYAKELITEYGVKKMIRIGSCGAVRMDVKLRDVVIGAGACTDSKVSRIRFKDNDFAAIADFGLTYAAVQAAKELGVKVRVGNLFSADLFYTPDVTMFDVMEKYGILGVEMEAAGIYGVAAEYGARALTICTVSDHIRTHELTTAEERQLTFNEMIKVALEAVLIDDKAE
;
A
#
# COMPACT_ATOMS: atom_id res chain seq x y z
N MET A 1 -20.91 -7.25 9.04
CA MET A 1 -20.28 -8.27 8.18
C MET A 1 -20.62 -7.96 6.74
N THR A 2 -19.66 -8.04 5.85
CA THR A 2 -19.79 -7.82 4.41
C THR A 2 -19.61 -9.15 3.66
N PRO A 3 -19.81 -9.21 2.33
CA PRO A 3 -19.53 -10.42 1.57
C PRO A 3 -18.06 -10.87 1.59
N HIS A 4 -17.11 -9.98 1.90
CA HIS A 4 -15.68 -10.25 1.82
C HIS A 4 -14.95 -10.13 3.16
N ILE A 5 -15.60 -9.59 4.21
CA ILE A 5 -15.05 -9.42 5.55
C ILE A 5 -16.08 -9.89 6.58
N ASN A 6 -15.74 -10.92 7.37
CA ASN A 6 -16.63 -11.50 8.39
C ASN A 6 -16.36 -10.97 9.81
N ALA A 7 -15.64 -9.87 9.94
CA ALA A 7 -15.33 -9.25 11.21
C ALA A 7 -16.60 -8.67 11.90
N PRO A 8 -16.71 -8.72 13.22
CA PRO A 8 -17.75 -7.99 13.93
C PRO A 8 -17.51 -6.47 13.87
N ALA A 9 -18.55 -5.69 14.17
CA ALA A 9 -18.43 -4.24 14.28
C ALA A 9 -17.36 -3.85 15.30
N GLY A 10 -16.55 -2.84 15.00
CA GLY A 10 -15.46 -2.39 15.86
C GLY A 10 -14.23 -3.30 15.92
N ALA A 11 -14.19 -4.40 15.15
CA ALA A 11 -13.03 -5.30 15.12
C ALA A 11 -11.78 -4.64 14.52
N PHE A 12 -11.94 -3.80 13.50
CA PHE A 12 -10.85 -3.06 12.92
C PHE A 12 -10.52 -1.76 13.68
N ALA A 13 -9.26 -1.37 13.66
CA ALA A 13 -8.82 -0.04 14.04
C ALA A 13 -9.15 0.97 12.92
N ASP A 14 -9.10 2.26 13.21
CA ASP A 14 -9.29 3.33 12.23
C ASP A 14 -8.08 3.50 11.28
N ALA A 15 -6.92 2.94 11.64
CA ALA A 15 -5.73 2.85 10.79
C ALA A 15 -5.45 1.39 10.42
N VAL A 16 -5.28 1.12 9.12
CA VAL A 16 -5.06 -0.23 8.57
C VAL A 16 -3.85 -0.24 7.65
N LEU A 17 -2.90 -1.13 7.91
CA LEU A 17 -1.84 -1.47 6.96
C LEU A 17 -2.35 -2.54 6.00
N MET A 18 -2.13 -2.33 4.69
CA MET A 18 -2.73 -3.16 3.66
C MET A 18 -1.66 -3.78 2.75
N PRO A 19 -1.12 -4.97 3.07
CA PRO A 19 -0.32 -5.76 2.14
C PRO A 19 -1.21 -6.47 1.10
N GLY A 20 -0.63 -6.81 -0.06
CA GLY A 20 -1.33 -7.63 -1.06
C GLY A 20 -1.50 -9.09 -0.63
N ASP A 21 -0.49 -9.64 0.02
CA ASP A 21 -0.37 -11.05 0.39
C ASP A 21 -0.94 -11.31 1.80
N PRO A 22 -1.90 -12.28 1.95
CA PRO A 22 -2.47 -12.65 3.24
C PRO A 22 -1.45 -13.17 4.25
N LEU A 23 -0.45 -13.94 3.82
CA LEU A 23 0.61 -14.43 4.72
C LEU A 23 1.52 -13.31 5.19
N ARG A 24 1.71 -12.27 4.36
CA ARG A 24 2.40 -11.06 4.80
C ARG A 24 1.58 -10.29 5.82
N ALA A 25 0.25 -10.22 5.68
CA ALA A 25 -0.60 -9.61 6.71
C ALA A 25 -0.43 -10.32 8.06
N LYS A 26 -0.42 -11.65 8.04
CA LYS A 26 -0.16 -12.48 9.23
C LYS A 26 1.24 -12.20 9.81
N TYR A 27 2.27 -12.23 8.97
CA TYR A 27 3.65 -11.95 9.39
C TYR A 27 3.79 -10.57 10.05
N ILE A 28 3.19 -9.53 9.47
CA ILE A 28 3.24 -8.18 10.02
C ILE A 28 2.57 -8.14 11.40
N ALA A 29 1.38 -8.71 11.51
CA ALA A 29 0.65 -8.74 12.75
C ALA A 29 1.43 -9.48 13.86
N GLU A 30 1.90 -10.68 13.59
CA GLU A 30 2.62 -11.51 14.56
C GLU A 30 4.02 -10.96 14.93
N THR A 31 4.66 -10.21 14.02
CA THR A 31 6.03 -9.71 14.24
C THR A 31 6.06 -8.33 14.89
N PHE A 32 5.12 -7.46 14.56
CA PHE A 32 5.19 -6.04 14.93
C PHE A 32 4.09 -5.59 15.89
N LEU A 33 2.98 -6.33 16.00
CA LEU A 33 1.89 -5.95 16.89
C LEU A 33 1.86 -6.82 18.15
N GLU A 34 1.37 -6.23 19.22
CA GLU A 34 1.05 -6.90 20.49
C GLU A 34 -0.44 -7.20 20.56
N ASN A 35 -0.84 -8.21 21.39
CA ASN A 35 -2.23 -8.59 21.62
C ASN A 35 -3.03 -8.84 20.32
N VAL A 36 -2.41 -9.54 19.38
CA VAL A 36 -2.95 -9.78 18.04
C VAL A 36 -4.16 -10.69 18.09
N GLN A 37 -5.20 -10.29 17.36
CA GLN A 37 -6.40 -11.09 17.10
C GLN A 37 -6.66 -11.16 15.61
N GLU A 38 -6.88 -12.35 15.07
CA GLU A 38 -7.42 -12.54 13.73
C GLU A 38 -8.89 -12.13 13.74
N VAL A 39 -9.26 -11.15 12.89
CA VAL A 39 -10.61 -10.57 12.86
C VAL A 39 -11.39 -10.95 11.62
N THR A 40 -10.73 -11.41 10.57
CA THR A 40 -11.37 -11.90 9.34
C THR A 40 -10.46 -12.86 8.59
N ASN A 41 -11.09 -13.85 7.91
CA ASN A 41 -10.40 -14.85 7.08
C ASN A 41 -11.22 -15.29 5.86
N VAL A 42 -12.28 -14.60 5.53
CA VAL A 42 -13.12 -14.89 4.36
C VAL A 42 -12.26 -14.90 3.10
N ARG A 43 -12.42 -15.92 2.27
CA ARG A 43 -11.65 -16.13 1.03
C ARG A 43 -10.13 -16.26 1.27
N ASN A 44 -9.74 -16.58 2.50
CA ASN A 44 -8.35 -16.59 2.96
C ASN A 44 -7.68 -15.19 2.91
N MET A 45 -8.49 -14.12 2.84
CA MET A 45 -8.00 -12.75 2.92
C MET A 45 -7.92 -12.37 4.40
N LEU A 46 -6.75 -12.63 4.98
CA LEU A 46 -6.53 -12.53 6.41
C LEU A 46 -6.48 -11.07 6.88
N GLY A 47 -7.14 -10.80 8.00
CA GLY A 47 -7.07 -9.52 8.68
C GLY A 47 -6.89 -9.69 10.18
N PHE A 48 -6.09 -8.82 10.77
CA PHE A 48 -5.68 -8.85 12.18
C PHE A 48 -5.79 -7.47 12.79
N THR A 49 -6.03 -7.44 14.09
CA THR A 49 -5.98 -6.21 14.90
C THR A 49 -5.13 -6.46 16.13
N GLY A 50 -4.27 -5.52 16.46
CA GLY A 50 -3.41 -5.55 17.64
C GLY A 50 -3.03 -4.14 18.06
N THR A 51 -1.95 -4.01 18.82
CA THR A 51 -1.41 -2.73 19.26
C THR A 51 0.07 -2.58 18.87
N TYR A 52 0.45 -1.39 18.47
CA TYR A 52 1.83 -1.00 18.22
C TYR A 52 2.17 0.20 19.09
N LYS A 53 3.10 0.04 20.04
CA LYS A 53 3.44 1.09 21.02
C LYS A 53 2.21 1.69 21.72
N GLY A 54 1.23 0.82 22.06
CA GLY A 54 -0.02 1.21 22.72
C GLY A 54 -1.12 1.75 21.77
N ARG A 55 -0.82 2.02 20.50
CA ARG A 55 -1.79 2.43 19.47
C ARG A 55 -2.44 1.21 18.83
N ARG A 56 -3.78 1.15 18.78
CA ARG A 56 -4.51 0.09 18.10
C ARG A 56 -4.37 0.24 16.58
N ILE A 57 -3.87 -0.77 15.90
CA ILE A 57 -3.65 -0.80 14.45
C ILE A 57 -4.16 -2.14 13.92
N SER A 58 -4.71 -2.12 12.72
CA SER A 58 -5.08 -3.33 11.99
C SER A 58 -4.17 -3.56 10.80
N VAL A 59 -4.09 -4.82 10.39
CA VAL A 59 -3.42 -5.25 9.17
C VAL A 59 -4.39 -6.13 8.42
N MET A 60 -4.66 -5.83 7.15
CA MET A 60 -5.52 -6.67 6.32
C MET A 60 -5.00 -6.75 4.90
N ALA A 61 -4.91 -7.96 4.38
CA ALA A 61 -4.54 -8.16 2.99
C ALA A 61 -5.64 -7.70 2.03
N HIS A 62 -5.24 -7.36 0.80
CA HIS A 62 -6.18 -6.87 -0.23
C HIS A 62 -6.09 -7.60 -1.57
N GLY A 63 -5.21 -8.62 -1.68
CA GLY A 63 -4.99 -9.35 -2.94
C GLY A 63 -4.17 -8.53 -3.95
N MET A 64 -4.27 -8.92 -5.22
CA MET A 64 -3.57 -8.29 -6.34
C MET A 64 -4.55 -7.54 -7.26
N GLY A 65 -4.13 -6.37 -7.73
CA GLY A 65 -4.85 -5.56 -8.71
C GLY A 65 -5.91 -4.64 -8.14
N ILE A 66 -6.19 -3.56 -8.88
CA ILE A 66 -7.15 -2.52 -8.49
C ILE A 66 -8.53 -3.08 -8.18
N PRO A 67 -9.13 -4.02 -8.95
CA PRO A 67 -10.44 -4.56 -8.62
C PRO A 67 -10.48 -5.21 -7.24
N SER A 68 -9.46 -6.01 -6.88
CA SER A 68 -9.40 -6.68 -5.58
C SER A 68 -9.23 -5.68 -4.44
N CYS A 69 -8.21 -4.83 -4.48
CA CYS A 69 -7.95 -3.88 -3.40
C CYS A 69 -9.10 -2.89 -3.19
N SER A 70 -9.81 -2.52 -4.26
CA SER A 70 -10.97 -1.61 -4.19
C SER A 70 -12.14 -2.19 -3.39
N ILE A 71 -12.36 -3.51 -3.45
CA ILE A 71 -13.38 -4.19 -2.66
C ILE A 71 -13.09 -4.03 -1.17
N TYR A 72 -11.90 -4.45 -0.75
CA TYR A 72 -11.51 -4.43 0.67
C TYR A 72 -11.37 -3.01 1.21
N ALA A 73 -10.77 -2.09 0.46
CA ALA A 73 -10.66 -0.70 0.86
C ALA A 73 -12.04 -0.05 1.09
N LYS A 74 -12.98 -0.24 0.15
CA LYS A 74 -14.34 0.27 0.32
C LYS A 74 -15.02 -0.29 1.56
N GLU A 75 -15.02 -1.62 1.73
CA GLU A 75 -15.70 -2.26 2.87
C GLU A 75 -15.08 -1.83 4.20
N LEU A 76 -13.74 -1.72 4.29
CA LEU A 76 -13.06 -1.21 5.48
C LEU A 76 -13.50 0.22 5.84
N ILE A 77 -13.63 1.11 4.87
CA ILE A 77 -14.06 2.49 5.09
C ILE A 77 -15.54 2.55 5.48
N THR A 78 -16.41 1.96 4.64
CA THR A 78 -17.87 2.17 4.78
C THR A 78 -18.51 1.36 5.89
N GLU A 79 -18.00 0.17 6.18
CA GLU A 79 -18.62 -0.76 7.12
C GLU A 79 -17.86 -0.89 8.45
N TYR A 80 -16.54 -0.62 8.44
CA TYR A 80 -15.70 -0.77 9.63
C TYR A 80 -15.11 0.55 10.14
N GLY A 81 -15.39 1.67 9.46
CA GLY A 81 -15.01 3.01 9.93
C GLY A 81 -13.52 3.31 9.83
N VAL A 82 -12.81 2.63 8.94
CA VAL A 82 -11.39 2.89 8.67
C VAL A 82 -11.23 4.27 8.07
N LYS A 83 -10.29 5.05 8.61
CA LYS A 83 -10.02 6.43 8.20
C LYS A 83 -8.66 6.60 7.52
N LYS A 84 -7.71 5.74 7.88
CA LYS A 84 -6.32 5.79 7.39
C LYS A 84 -5.93 4.43 6.83
N MET A 85 -5.50 4.39 5.58
CA MET A 85 -5.02 3.18 4.91
C MET A 85 -3.61 3.38 4.41
N ILE A 86 -2.69 2.50 4.80
CA ILE A 86 -1.33 2.50 4.27
C ILE A 86 -1.09 1.16 3.57
N ARG A 87 -1.11 1.21 2.22
CA ARG A 87 -0.68 0.06 1.45
C ARG A 87 0.83 -0.13 1.62
N ILE A 88 1.23 -1.36 1.92
CA ILE A 88 2.62 -1.79 2.04
C ILE A 88 2.86 -2.95 1.09
N GLY A 89 3.67 -2.71 0.07
CA GLY A 89 3.83 -3.65 -1.03
C GLY A 89 5.24 -3.70 -1.62
N SER A 90 5.36 -4.42 -2.72
CA SER A 90 6.53 -4.41 -3.59
C SER A 90 6.23 -3.66 -4.88
N CYS A 91 7.29 -3.20 -5.54
CA CYS A 91 7.22 -2.66 -6.90
C CYS A 91 8.45 -3.05 -7.70
N GLY A 92 8.31 -3.10 -9.02
CA GLY A 92 9.42 -3.23 -9.95
C GLY A 92 9.98 -1.86 -10.33
N ALA A 93 11.29 -1.65 -10.20
CA ALA A 93 11.93 -0.40 -10.62
C ALA A 93 11.94 -0.24 -12.14
N VAL A 94 11.69 0.97 -12.63
CA VAL A 94 11.74 1.31 -14.06
C VAL A 94 12.97 2.16 -14.40
N ARG A 95 13.32 3.10 -13.51
CA ARG A 95 14.44 4.04 -13.70
C ARG A 95 15.75 3.42 -13.24
N MET A 96 16.81 3.66 -13.98
CA MET A 96 18.15 3.13 -13.68
C MET A 96 18.77 3.63 -12.37
N ASP A 97 18.32 4.76 -11.84
CA ASP A 97 18.77 5.31 -10.55
C ASP A 97 17.99 4.77 -9.34
N VAL A 98 16.89 4.08 -9.56
CA VAL A 98 16.13 3.36 -8.52
C VAL A 98 16.69 1.95 -8.40
N LYS A 99 17.08 1.55 -7.19
CA LYS A 99 17.79 0.29 -6.97
C LYS A 99 16.92 -0.72 -6.21
N LEU A 100 17.29 -1.99 -6.32
CA LEU A 100 16.72 -3.02 -5.46
C LEU A 100 16.82 -2.59 -4.00
N ARG A 101 15.77 -2.86 -3.25
CA ARG A 101 15.60 -2.53 -1.83
C ARG A 101 15.35 -1.04 -1.53
N ASP A 102 15.37 -0.15 -2.52
CA ASP A 102 14.91 1.22 -2.28
C ASP A 102 13.47 1.20 -1.75
N VAL A 103 13.21 2.02 -0.76
CA VAL A 103 11.84 2.26 -0.27
C VAL A 103 11.25 3.45 -0.99
N VAL A 104 10.10 3.24 -1.61
CA VAL A 104 9.38 4.25 -2.41
C VAL A 104 8.08 4.62 -1.73
N ILE A 105 7.89 5.91 -1.48
CA ILE A 105 6.63 6.51 -1.03
C ILE A 105 5.92 7.06 -2.26
N GLY A 106 4.76 6.51 -2.58
CA GLY A 106 3.94 6.89 -3.72
C GLY A 106 3.15 8.16 -3.47
N ALA A 107 3.70 9.33 -3.83
CA ALA A 107 2.99 10.60 -3.72
C ALA A 107 1.78 10.68 -4.67
N GLY A 108 1.85 9.97 -5.78
CA GLY A 108 0.76 9.79 -6.74
C GLY A 108 0.94 8.49 -7.49
N ALA A 109 -0.09 8.07 -8.23
CA ALA A 109 -0.05 6.87 -9.04
C ALA A 109 -0.72 7.10 -10.39
N CYS A 110 0.04 6.88 -11.48
CA CYS A 110 -0.52 6.73 -12.81
C CYS A 110 -1.12 5.33 -12.94
N THR A 111 -1.96 5.10 -13.95
CA THR A 111 -2.54 3.77 -14.18
C THR A 111 -3.05 3.62 -15.60
N ASP A 112 -3.03 2.39 -16.11
CA ASP A 112 -3.73 1.97 -17.32
C ASP A 112 -5.14 1.43 -17.00
N SER A 113 -5.47 1.24 -15.73
CA SER A 113 -6.78 0.76 -15.29
C SER A 113 -7.90 1.77 -15.57
N LYS A 114 -9.01 1.24 -16.04
CA LYS A 114 -10.23 2.05 -16.25
C LYS A 114 -11.13 2.15 -15.02
N VAL A 115 -10.82 1.47 -13.93
CA VAL A 115 -11.68 1.43 -12.73
C VAL A 115 -11.96 2.83 -12.19
N SER A 116 -10.95 3.65 -11.99
CA SER A 116 -11.14 5.03 -11.52
C SER A 116 -11.87 5.90 -12.54
N ARG A 117 -11.61 5.74 -13.84
CA ARG A 117 -12.34 6.44 -14.91
C ARG A 117 -13.83 6.13 -14.91
N ILE A 118 -14.19 4.83 -14.79
CA ILE A 118 -15.59 4.41 -14.73
C ILE A 118 -16.29 5.06 -13.53
N ARG A 119 -15.64 5.08 -12.36
CA ARG A 119 -16.18 5.70 -11.14
C ARG A 119 -16.28 7.23 -11.26
N PHE A 120 -15.35 7.87 -11.97
CA PHE A 120 -15.27 9.31 -12.16
C PHE A 120 -15.93 9.79 -13.48
N LYS A 121 -16.88 9.00 -14.01
CA LYS A 121 -17.68 9.30 -15.21
C LYS A 121 -16.83 9.64 -16.43
N ASP A 122 -15.86 8.77 -16.73
CA ASP A 122 -14.89 8.85 -17.84
C ASP A 122 -13.92 10.06 -17.81
N ASN A 123 -13.88 10.80 -16.72
CA ASN A 123 -12.85 11.80 -16.53
C ASN A 123 -11.56 11.19 -15.94
N ASP A 124 -10.44 11.89 -16.11
CA ASP A 124 -9.19 11.52 -15.48
C ASP A 124 -9.20 11.92 -14.00
N PHE A 125 -8.92 10.97 -13.13
CA PHE A 125 -8.81 11.20 -11.70
C PHE A 125 -7.33 11.31 -11.30
N ALA A 126 -6.96 12.38 -10.60
CA ALA A 126 -5.63 12.53 -10.01
C ALA A 126 -5.50 11.63 -8.77
N ALA A 127 -4.97 10.42 -8.95
CA ALA A 127 -4.73 9.48 -7.86
C ALA A 127 -3.52 9.92 -7.04
N ILE A 128 -3.74 10.74 -6.01
CA ILE A 128 -2.72 11.27 -5.11
C ILE A 128 -2.87 10.72 -3.71
N ALA A 129 -1.74 10.54 -3.02
CA ALA A 129 -1.71 10.17 -1.62
C ALA A 129 -2.15 11.33 -0.72
N ASP A 130 -2.60 11.01 0.48
CA ASP A 130 -2.80 12.02 1.52
C ASP A 130 -1.46 12.67 1.91
N PHE A 131 -1.43 13.99 1.93
CA PHE A 131 -0.21 14.74 2.20
C PHE A 131 0.28 14.54 3.64
N GLY A 132 -0.62 14.54 4.63
CA GLY A 132 -0.27 14.35 6.03
C GLY A 132 0.40 13.00 6.27
N LEU A 133 -0.21 11.91 5.77
CA LEU A 133 0.38 10.56 5.83
C LEU A 133 1.71 10.47 5.08
N THR A 134 1.82 11.12 3.92
CA THR A 134 3.07 11.17 3.15
C THR A 134 4.18 11.87 3.94
N TYR A 135 3.88 13.01 4.53
CA TYR A 135 4.83 13.77 5.34
C TYR A 135 5.25 13.00 6.59
N ALA A 136 4.30 12.39 7.29
CA ALA A 136 4.56 11.53 8.44
C ALA A 136 5.46 10.33 8.08
N ALA A 137 5.25 9.71 6.93
CA ALA A 137 6.09 8.60 6.46
C ALA A 137 7.53 9.06 6.14
N VAL A 138 7.71 10.24 5.55
CA VAL A 138 9.04 10.83 5.32
C VAL A 138 9.75 11.12 6.66
N GLN A 139 9.03 11.66 7.63
CA GLN A 139 9.59 11.89 8.98
C GLN A 139 9.96 10.58 9.66
N ALA A 140 9.07 9.58 9.64
CA ALA A 140 9.34 8.26 10.18
C ALA A 140 10.60 7.63 9.57
N ALA A 141 10.72 7.69 8.24
CA ALA A 141 11.90 7.20 7.55
C ALA A 141 13.18 7.89 8.00
N LYS A 142 13.14 9.22 8.16
CA LYS A 142 14.29 10.01 8.65
C LYS A 142 14.69 9.60 10.08
N GLU A 143 13.73 9.44 10.98
CA GLU A 143 13.97 9.03 12.37
C GLU A 143 14.54 7.61 12.46
N LEU A 144 14.10 6.70 11.57
CA LEU A 144 14.58 5.33 11.48
C LEU A 144 15.90 5.18 10.70
N GLY A 145 16.40 6.25 10.07
CA GLY A 145 17.59 6.20 9.21
C GLY A 145 17.36 5.46 7.89
N VAL A 146 16.11 5.27 7.47
CA VAL A 146 15.73 4.61 6.21
C VAL A 146 15.72 5.64 5.08
N LYS A 147 16.47 5.35 4.03
CA LYS A 147 16.43 6.18 2.81
C LYS A 147 15.17 5.90 2.03
N VAL A 148 14.43 6.95 1.69
CA VAL A 148 13.20 6.84 0.91
C VAL A 148 13.25 7.72 -0.33
N ARG A 149 12.55 7.29 -1.37
CA ARG A 149 12.24 8.08 -2.56
C ARG A 149 10.77 8.44 -2.54
N VAL A 150 10.44 9.67 -2.85
CA VAL A 150 9.04 10.13 -2.93
C VAL A 150 8.75 10.53 -4.37
N GLY A 151 7.70 9.98 -4.95
CA GLY A 151 7.34 10.28 -6.34
C GLY A 151 6.20 9.41 -6.85
N ASN A 152 5.99 9.42 -8.17
CA ASN A 152 4.90 8.69 -8.79
C ASN A 152 5.23 7.21 -8.96
N LEU A 153 4.21 6.38 -8.69
CA LEU A 153 4.13 4.98 -9.05
C LEU A 153 3.29 4.81 -10.33
N PHE A 154 3.30 3.62 -10.89
CA PHE A 154 2.37 3.21 -11.93
C PHE A 154 1.65 1.94 -11.48
N SER A 155 0.33 2.00 -11.37
CA SER A 155 -0.52 0.85 -11.06
C SER A 155 -0.97 0.20 -12.37
N ALA A 156 -0.40 -0.96 -12.69
CA ALA A 156 -0.68 -1.71 -13.91
C ALA A 156 -1.78 -2.74 -13.70
N ASP A 157 -2.68 -2.90 -14.66
CA ASP A 157 -3.66 -4.00 -14.67
C ASP A 157 -3.04 -5.33 -15.10
N LEU A 158 -1.95 -5.28 -15.89
CA LEU A 158 -1.28 -6.46 -16.40
C LEU A 158 0.14 -6.59 -15.82
N PHE A 159 0.37 -7.65 -15.05
CA PHE A 159 1.73 -7.99 -14.61
C PHE A 159 2.60 -8.44 -15.80
N TYR A 160 2.04 -9.25 -16.70
CA TYR A 160 2.68 -9.68 -17.95
C TYR A 160 2.19 -8.77 -19.09
N THR A 161 2.81 -7.60 -19.21
CA THR A 161 2.44 -6.65 -20.28
C THR A 161 2.87 -7.16 -21.66
N PRO A 162 2.01 -7.07 -22.68
CA PRO A 162 2.38 -7.37 -24.06
C PRO A 162 3.20 -6.25 -24.71
N ASP A 163 3.20 -5.04 -24.14
CA ASP A 163 3.89 -3.86 -24.66
C ASP A 163 4.95 -3.36 -23.66
N VAL A 164 6.18 -3.81 -23.87
CA VAL A 164 7.33 -3.40 -23.03
C VAL A 164 7.81 -1.97 -23.31
N THR A 165 7.38 -1.35 -24.41
CA THR A 165 7.77 0.03 -24.75
C THR A 165 7.16 1.05 -23.79
N MET A 166 6.09 0.67 -23.10
CA MET A 166 5.48 1.50 -22.05
C MET A 166 6.46 1.82 -20.92
N PHE A 167 7.43 0.96 -20.66
CA PHE A 167 8.46 1.22 -19.64
C PHE A 167 9.38 2.40 -20.03
N ASP A 168 9.62 2.65 -21.33
CA ASP A 168 10.36 3.83 -21.80
C ASP A 168 9.59 5.11 -21.51
N VAL A 169 8.29 5.07 -21.71
CA VAL A 169 7.39 6.18 -21.39
C VAL A 169 7.37 6.44 -19.87
N MET A 170 7.24 5.39 -19.06
CA MET A 170 7.25 5.52 -17.61
C MET A 170 8.56 6.13 -17.09
N GLU A 171 9.71 5.67 -17.58
CA GLU A 171 11.02 6.22 -17.24
C GLU A 171 11.12 7.70 -17.63
N LYS A 172 10.69 8.08 -18.85
CA LYS A 172 10.67 9.47 -19.32
C LYS A 172 9.82 10.38 -18.44
N TYR A 173 8.70 9.88 -17.91
CA TYR A 173 7.83 10.63 -17.00
C TYR A 173 8.24 10.52 -15.51
N GLY A 174 9.38 9.92 -15.22
CA GLY A 174 9.95 9.87 -13.88
C GLY A 174 9.25 8.91 -12.92
N ILE A 175 8.51 7.92 -13.43
CA ILE A 175 7.90 6.88 -12.60
C ILE A 175 8.99 6.11 -11.86
N LEU A 176 8.84 5.97 -10.55
CA LEU A 176 9.83 5.30 -9.70
C LEU A 176 9.68 3.78 -9.74
N GLY A 177 8.46 3.29 -9.77
CA GLY A 177 8.18 1.86 -9.77
C GLY A 177 6.79 1.52 -10.27
N VAL A 178 6.64 0.26 -10.71
CA VAL A 178 5.37 -0.33 -11.16
C VAL A 178 4.87 -1.28 -10.08
N GLU A 179 3.60 -1.13 -9.73
CA GLU A 179 2.85 -1.99 -8.82
C GLU A 179 1.41 -2.13 -9.36
N MET A 180 0.44 -2.60 -8.62
CA MET A 180 -0.87 -2.92 -9.20
C MET A 180 -2.07 -2.33 -8.43
N GLU A 181 -1.92 -1.48 -7.40
CA GLU A 181 -3.05 -1.13 -6.52
C GLU A 181 -3.14 0.33 -6.06
N ALA A 182 -2.04 1.07 -6.01
CA ALA A 182 -1.97 2.41 -5.41
C ALA A 182 -3.05 3.36 -5.97
N ALA A 183 -3.19 3.44 -7.30
CA ALA A 183 -4.17 4.31 -7.94
C ALA A 183 -5.61 3.94 -7.54
N GLY A 184 -5.90 2.65 -7.38
CA GLY A 184 -7.22 2.19 -6.95
C GLY A 184 -7.51 2.55 -5.49
N ILE A 185 -6.56 2.34 -4.59
CA ILE A 185 -6.71 2.66 -3.17
C ILE A 185 -6.88 4.17 -2.97
N TYR A 186 -6.10 5.01 -3.67
CA TYR A 186 -6.25 6.46 -3.62
C TYR A 186 -7.62 6.92 -4.12
N GLY A 187 -8.09 6.31 -5.22
CA GLY A 187 -9.41 6.61 -5.76
C GLY A 187 -10.56 6.25 -4.81
N VAL A 188 -10.50 5.06 -4.20
CA VAL A 188 -11.51 4.62 -3.22
C VAL A 188 -11.47 5.48 -1.96
N ALA A 189 -10.27 5.79 -1.44
CA ALA A 189 -10.12 6.64 -0.28
C ALA A 189 -10.74 8.03 -0.50
N ALA A 190 -10.44 8.66 -1.64
CA ALA A 190 -11.01 9.96 -2.00
C ALA A 190 -12.55 9.92 -2.12
N GLU A 191 -13.10 8.87 -2.75
CA GLU A 191 -14.55 8.73 -2.94
C GLU A 191 -15.31 8.60 -1.62
N TYR A 192 -14.73 7.91 -0.64
CA TYR A 192 -15.41 7.63 0.64
C TYR A 192 -14.87 8.44 1.82
N GLY A 193 -14.05 9.47 1.56
CA GLY A 193 -13.59 10.40 2.59
C GLY A 193 -12.58 9.82 3.59
N ALA A 194 -11.78 8.85 3.15
CA ALA A 194 -10.65 8.32 3.91
C ALA A 194 -9.31 8.86 3.39
N ARG A 195 -8.24 8.64 4.15
CA ARG A 195 -6.87 9.02 3.83
C ARG A 195 -6.08 7.79 3.42
N ALA A 196 -5.26 7.89 2.38
CA ALA A 196 -4.49 6.75 1.91
C ALA A 196 -3.06 7.12 1.53
N LEU A 197 -2.16 6.16 1.72
CA LEU A 197 -0.76 6.21 1.33
C LEU A 197 -0.32 4.84 0.80
N THR A 198 0.63 4.83 -0.12
CA THR A 198 1.33 3.61 -0.56
C THR A 198 2.81 3.75 -0.29
N ILE A 199 3.38 2.73 0.35
CA ILE A 199 4.83 2.58 0.54
C ILE A 199 5.21 1.23 -0.07
N CYS A 200 6.20 1.21 -0.96
CA CYS A 200 6.69 0.01 -1.61
C CYS A 200 8.18 -0.18 -1.37
N THR A 201 8.61 -1.44 -1.30
CA THR A 201 10.03 -1.80 -1.43
C THR A 201 10.26 -2.31 -2.84
N VAL A 202 11.32 -1.88 -3.48
CA VAL A 202 11.74 -2.36 -4.81
C VAL A 202 12.21 -3.80 -4.70
N SER A 203 11.45 -4.74 -5.27
CA SER A 203 11.74 -6.18 -5.24
C SER A 203 12.49 -6.68 -6.47
N ASP A 204 12.32 -5.98 -7.58
CA ASP A 204 12.89 -6.33 -8.87
C ASP A 204 13.16 -5.07 -9.71
N HIS A 205 14.03 -5.20 -10.68
CA HIS A 205 14.34 -4.12 -11.62
C HIS A 205 13.95 -4.56 -13.04
N ILE A 206 12.90 -3.94 -13.58
CA ILE A 206 12.27 -4.34 -14.85
C ILE A 206 13.28 -4.28 -16.03
N ARG A 207 14.20 -3.29 -16.01
CA ARG A 207 15.17 -3.10 -17.09
C ARG A 207 16.39 -4.02 -17.01
N THR A 208 16.89 -4.27 -15.80
CA THR A 208 18.10 -5.08 -15.60
C THR A 208 17.78 -6.54 -15.33
N HIS A 209 16.51 -6.87 -15.07
CA HIS A 209 16.04 -8.20 -14.68
C HIS A 209 16.66 -8.72 -13.36
N GLU A 210 17.20 -7.82 -12.56
CA GLU A 210 17.68 -8.15 -11.22
C GLU A 210 16.50 -8.40 -10.29
N LEU A 211 16.64 -9.40 -9.43
CA LEU A 211 15.62 -9.82 -8.45
C LEU A 211 16.24 -9.89 -7.06
N THR A 212 15.46 -9.51 -6.05
CA THR A 212 15.81 -9.80 -4.66
C THR A 212 15.54 -11.27 -4.34
N THR A 213 16.36 -11.88 -3.48
CA THR A 213 16.09 -13.21 -2.92
C THR A 213 14.85 -13.18 -2.01
N ALA A 214 14.30 -14.35 -1.68
CA ALA A 214 13.18 -14.44 -0.76
C ALA A 214 13.53 -13.91 0.64
N GLU A 215 14.75 -14.20 1.12
CA GLU A 215 15.25 -13.74 2.41
C GLU A 215 15.44 -12.21 2.43
N GLU A 216 16.04 -11.66 1.39
CA GLU A 216 16.21 -10.21 1.23
C GLU A 216 14.88 -9.47 1.17
N ARG A 217 13.87 -10.03 0.49
CA ARG A 217 12.51 -9.44 0.50
C ARG A 217 11.94 -9.34 1.90
N GLN A 218 12.14 -10.36 2.73
CA GLN A 218 11.64 -10.36 4.09
C GLN A 218 12.31 -9.27 4.94
N LEU A 219 13.64 -9.11 4.86
CA LEU A 219 14.39 -8.13 5.64
C LEU A 219 14.09 -6.68 5.22
N THR A 220 14.07 -6.41 3.92
CA THR A 220 13.82 -5.04 3.41
C THR A 220 12.37 -4.61 3.55
N PHE A 221 11.43 -5.55 3.55
CA PHE A 221 10.04 -5.25 3.89
C PHE A 221 9.87 -4.81 5.33
N ASN A 222 10.72 -5.26 6.26
CA ASN A 222 10.68 -4.84 7.67
C ASN A 222 10.96 -3.33 7.84
N GLU A 223 11.85 -2.74 7.04
CA GLU A 223 12.09 -1.29 7.06
C GLU A 223 10.85 -0.52 6.62
N MET A 224 10.25 -0.90 5.50
CA MET A 224 9.01 -0.31 4.99
C MET A 224 7.86 -0.43 6.01
N ILE A 225 7.71 -1.62 6.63
CA ILE A 225 6.68 -1.85 7.64
C ILE A 225 6.86 -0.93 8.85
N LYS A 226 8.10 -0.80 9.35
CA LYS A 226 8.40 0.12 10.45
C LYS A 226 8.11 1.56 10.07
N VAL A 227 8.48 1.99 8.87
CA VAL A 227 8.14 3.34 8.38
C VAL A 227 6.64 3.56 8.38
N ALA A 228 5.85 2.58 7.91
CA ALA A 228 4.39 2.69 7.90
C ALA A 228 3.78 2.75 9.30
N LEU A 229 4.26 1.93 10.24
CA LEU A 229 3.79 1.93 11.63
C LEU A 229 4.12 3.24 12.35
N GLU A 230 5.35 3.72 12.22
CA GLU A 230 5.75 5.00 12.83
C GLU A 230 5.03 6.18 12.17
N ALA A 231 4.75 6.12 10.86
CA ALA A 231 3.97 7.15 10.16
C ALA A 231 2.57 7.32 10.77
N VAL A 232 1.90 6.23 11.14
CA VAL A 232 0.60 6.30 11.85
C VAL A 232 0.75 7.05 13.17
N LEU A 233 1.79 6.76 13.96
CA LEU A 233 2.02 7.41 15.25
C LEU A 233 2.38 8.89 15.14
N ILE A 234 3.13 9.26 14.10
CA ILE A 234 3.52 10.66 13.85
C ILE A 234 2.31 11.45 13.37
N ASP A 235 1.52 10.89 12.47
CA ASP A 235 0.31 11.50 11.92
C ASP A 235 -0.75 11.75 13.02
N ASP A 236 -0.94 10.80 13.93
CA ASP A 236 -1.86 10.95 15.07
C ASP A 236 -1.47 12.08 16.04
N LYS A 237 -0.19 12.44 16.13
CA LYS A 237 0.28 13.55 16.96
C LYS A 237 0.10 14.92 16.29
N ALA A 238 -0.08 14.93 14.97
CA ALA A 238 -0.24 16.14 14.18
C ALA A 238 -1.72 16.56 14.01
N GLU A 239 -2.67 15.63 14.29
CA GLU A 239 -4.12 15.91 14.36
C GLU A 239 -4.50 16.47 15.74
#